data_58c4338253c6309917c29964660ef585
#
_entry.id   58c4338253c6309917c29964660ef585
#
_cell.length_a   1.000
_cell.length_b   1.000
_cell.length_c   1.000
_cell.angle_alpha   90.00
_cell.angle_beta   90.00
_cell.angle_gamma   90.00
#
_symmetry.space_group_name_H-M   'P 1'
#
loop_
_entity.id
_entity.type
_entity.pdbx_description
1 polymer ?
#
loop_
_entity_poly.entity_id
_entity_poly.type
_entity_poly.pdbx_seq_one_letter_code
_entity_poly.pdbx_strand_id
1 'polypeptide(L)'
;MKFTIMKKVYLAIIFLCCGIMAQGQPALDGPLDTTYFKQAEFEWHVTPRHSYSNTLVGKFFMSQAHWDQKFKLRDNGKQTVYMDCGQALEAIKAMDAITMGLDKVIYLVGWQYNGHDSKYPAFFECNEAIKAPGDSSAYQSILNLMSEARKYNTSISFHVNMFNCYDDSPLFEKYKEDDVLARHVSGEYVHSDWGWTVSYARDWATGNAQARLDRLCELFPIAESATLHIDAFHSAVPVPVVEGDDVVIRYISPISPYHKLTGEDELEAQLNIIKYLDAKGIDVTCEGWSNDAFKGYIPAIWHKHDRDLYLTMTPDQISGTNAGEMGDVFGYNVNTETAFKEGGNTMEEKAETFKRAFCKTTLPYQYIAHRTPIAYIRSQVNYDAQAVFSDGVTTYFKDMGGVFFMYKDGVKLVEGGNVFVPAKWVGENVVVAYSDDGYDKMEWTLPSDIKARSYAKAYVVDAAGQHYTGKVKVRGRKVTLSLKPGEMLKLEF
;
A
#
# COMPACT_ATOMS: atom_id res chain seq x y z
N MET A 1 -37.67 -13.64 -17.02
CA MET A 1 -38.36 -12.69 -16.13
C MET A 1 -37.49 -12.17 -14.96
N LYS A 2 -36.54 -12.94 -14.43
CA LYS A 2 -35.61 -12.43 -13.37
C LYS A 2 -34.57 -11.39 -13.87
N PHE A 3 -34.10 -11.51 -15.10
CA PHE A 3 -33.12 -10.58 -15.68
C PHE A 3 -33.64 -9.15 -15.96
N THR A 4 -34.93 -9.04 -16.21
CA THR A 4 -35.56 -7.72 -16.51
C THR A 4 -35.85 -6.92 -15.24
N ILE A 5 -36.01 -7.60 -14.11
CA ILE A 5 -36.24 -6.95 -12.82
C ILE A 5 -34.95 -6.39 -12.26
N MET A 6 -33.83 -7.12 -12.39
CA MET A 6 -32.51 -6.62 -11.97
C MET A 6 -32.09 -5.36 -12.75
N LYS A 7 -32.28 -5.33 -14.06
CA LYS A 7 -31.98 -4.11 -14.86
C LYS A 7 -32.84 -2.90 -14.44
N LYS A 8 -34.08 -3.11 -14.07
CA LYS A 8 -34.96 -2.02 -13.60
C LYS A 8 -34.61 -1.52 -12.19
N VAL A 9 -34.11 -2.40 -11.33
CA VAL A 9 -33.65 -2.01 -9.99
C VAL A 9 -32.31 -1.25 -10.08
N TYR A 10 -31.38 -1.67 -10.96
CA TYR A 10 -30.14 -0.93 -11.21
C TYR A 10 -30.40 0.44 -11.84
N LEU A 11 -31.33 0.55 -12.81
CA LEU A 11 -31.69 1.85 -13.38
C LEU A 11 -32.37 2.77 -12.35
N ALA A 12 -33.21 2.21 -11.45
CA ALA A 12 -33.84 3.00 -10.40
C ALA A 12 -32.84 3.50 -9.34
N ILE A 13 -31.79 2.71 -9.04
CA ILE A 13 -30.72 3.15 -8.14
C ILE A 13 -29.88 4.24 -8.78
N ILE A 14 -29.61 4.17 -10.09
CA ILE A 14 -28.88 5.23 -10.84
C ILE A 14 -29.71 6.52 -10.87
N PHE A 15 -31.02 6.44 -11.08
CA PHE A 15 -31.89 7.63 -11.01
C PHE A 15 -32.08 8.18 -9.60
N LEU A 16 -32.03 7.32 -8.56
CA LEU A 16 -32.07 7.79 -7.17
C LEU A 16 -30.75 8.44 -6.75
N CYS A 17 -29.61 7.95 -7.22
CA CYS A 17 -28.32 8.58 -6.98
C CYS A 17 -28.17 9.95 -7.66
N CYS A 18 -28.72 10.12 -8.86
CA CYS A 18 -28.76 11.42 -9.55
C CYS A 18 -29.77 12.42 -8.93
N GLY A 19 -30.74 11.93 -8.14
CA GLY A 19 -31.78 12.79 -7.53
C GLY A 19 -31.47 13.29 -6.10
N ILE A 20 -30.41 12.82 -5.47
CA ILE A 20 -30.03 13.21 -4.09
C ILE A 20 -28.71 14.02 -4.10
N MET A 21 -28.45 14.76 -5.14
CA MET A 21 -27.37 15.76 -5.07
C MET A 21 -27.87 16.88 -4.15
N ALA A 22 -27.36 16.92 -2.91
CA ALA A 22 -27.56 18.07 -2.06
C ALA A 22 -26.97 19.32 -2.75
N GLN A 23 -27.65 20.45 -2.65
CA GLN A 23 -27.16 21.71 -3.23
C GLN A 23 -25.72 21.97 -2.76
N GLY A 24 -24.76 22.00 -3.69
CA GLY A 24 -23.35 22.30 -3.42
C GLY A 24 -22.36 21.14 -3.60
N GLN A 25 -22.82 19.93 -3.97
CA GLN A 25 -21.85 18.88 -4.36
C GLN A 25 -21.28 19.17 -5.74
N PRO A 26 -19.95 19.09 -5.92
CA PRO A 26 -19.37 19.07 -7.24
C PRO A 26 -19.89 17.85 -8.01
N ALA A 27 -20.24 18.04 -9.26
CA ALA A 27 -20.58 16.95 -10.17
C ALA A 27 -19.90 17.20 -11.51
N LEU A 28 -19.41 16.13 -12.14
CA LEU A 28 -18.91 16.22 -13.49
C LEU A 28 -20.06 16.18 -14.49
N ASP A 29 -19.95 16.96 -15.56
CA ASP A 29 -20.84 16.91 -16.69
C ASP A 29 -20.55 15.65 -17.51
N GLY A 30 -21.51 14.76 -17.60
CA GLY A 30 -21.42 13.54 -18.39
C GLY A 30 -22.00 12.30 -17.69
N PRO A 31 -22.22 11.22 -18.44
CA PRO A 31 -22.71 9.98 -17.84
C PRO A 31 -21.59 9.31 -17.04
N LEU A 32 -21.92 8.93 -15.79
CA LEU A 32 -21.08 8.05 -15.00
C LEU A 32 -20.98 6.68 -15.69
N ASP A 33 -19.76 6.21 -15.91
CA ASP A 33 -19.51 4.88 -16.43
C ASP A 33 -19.69 3.84 -15.35
N THR A 34 -20.73 3.02 -15.49
CA THR A 34 -21.05 1.93 -14.59
C THR A 34 -20.58 0.57 -15.10
N THR A 35 -19.99 0.52 -16.30
CA THR A 35 -19.53 -0.74 -16.90
C THR A 35 -18.23 -1.24 -16.29
N TYR A 36 -17.45 -0.35 -15.70
CA TYR A 36 -16.17 -0.65 -15.08
C TYR A 36 -16.25 -1.52 -13.84
N PHE A 37 -17.30 -1.36 -13.03
CA PHE A 37 -17.42 -2.05 -11.75
C PHE A 37 -18.18 -3.38 -11.89
N LYS A 38 -17.83 -4.14 -12.90
CA LYS A 38 -18.06 -5.56 -12.82
C LYS A 38 -17.08 -6.07 -11.77
N GLN A 39 -17.54 -6.29 -10.55
CA GLN A 39 -16.80 -7.14 -9.64
C GLN A 39 -16.45 -8.39 -10.42
N ALA A 40 -15.20 -8.54 -10.80
CA ALA A 40 -14.73 -9.78 -11.33
C ALA A 40 -14.96 -10.78 -10.20
N GLU A 41 -15.93 -11.68 -10.39
CA GLU A 41 -16.00 -12.86 -9.56
C GLU A 41 -14.64 -13.53 -9.68
N PHE A 42 -13.81 -13.40 -8.65
CA PHE A 42 -12.55 -14.12 -8.59
C PHE A 42 -12.55 -14.99 -7.33
N GLU A 43 -11.94 -16.13 -7.44
CA GLU A 43 -11.76 -17.03 -6.32
C GLU A 43 -10.38 -16.84 -5.71
N TRP A 44 -10.32 -16.82 -4.38
CA TRP A 44 -9.03 -16.87 -3.69
C TRP A 44 -8.42 -18.26 -3.83
N HIS A 45 -7.21 -18.31 -4.37
CA HIS A 45 -6.37 -19.50 -4.49
C HIS A 45 -5.38 -19.66 -3.33
N VAL A 46 -5.32 -18.67 -2.47
CA VAL A 46 -4.59 -18.63 -1.20
C VAL A 46 -5.53 -18.17 -0.10
N THR A 47 -5.09 -18.27 1.15
CA THR A 47 -5.89 -17.81 2.30
C THR A 47 -5.24 -16.57 2.91
N PRO A 48 -5.66 -15.35 2.58
CA PRO A 48 -5.11 -14.14 3.20
C PRO A 48 -5.23 -14.17 4.73
N ARG A 49 -4.15 -13.86 5.43
CA ARG A 49 -4.07 -13.85 6.90
C ARG A 49 -4.35 -12.47 7.45
N HIS A 50 -4.02 -11.43 6.68
CA HIS A 50 -4.35 -10.06 7.02
C HIS A 50 -5.59 -9.59 6.26
N SER A 51 -6.42 -8.77 6.91
CA SER A 51 -7.45 -7.99 6.22
C SER A 51 -6.81 -6.70 5.72
N TYR A 52 -6.25 -6.75 4.52
CA TYR A 52 -5.45 -5.63 3.99
C TYR A 52 -6.27 -4.35 3.80
N SER A 53 -7.57 -4.44 3.56
CA SER A 53 -8.48 -3.27 3.51
C SER A 53 -8.69 -2.60 4.88
N ASN A 54 -8.43 -3.33 5.97
CA ASN A 54 -8.50 -2.83 7.34
C ASN A 54 -7.12 -2.50 7.93
N THR A 55 -6.05 -2.68 7.15
CA THR A 55 -4.67 -2.62 7.61
C THR A 55 -3.93 -1.49 6.90
N LEU A 56 -3.20 -0.68 7.66
CA LEU A 56 -2.23 0.24 7.06
C LEU A 56 -1.00 -0.56 6.66
N VAL A 57 -0.79 -0.74 5.34
CA VAL A 57 0.38 -1.41 4.81
C VAL A 57 1.42 -0.37 4.43
N GLY A 58 2.63 -0.53 4.92
CA GLY A 58 3.71 0.43 4.70
C GLY A 58 5.09 -0.22 4.61
N LYS A 59 6.08 0.60 4.32
CA LYS A 59 7.50 0.24 4.30
C LYS A 59 8.30 1.22 5.14
N PHE A 60 9.31 0.71 5.86
CA PHE A 60 10.34 1.54 6.45
C PHE A 60 11.64 1.36 5.69
N PHE A 61 12.16 2.44 5.16
CA PHE A 61 13.44 2.45 4.48
C PHE A 61 14.54 2.57 5.52
N MET A 62 15.14 1.43 5.89
CA MET A 62 16.16 1.36 6.94
C MET A 62 17.50 1.90 6.44
N SER A 63 17.94 1.40 5.30
CA SER A 63 19.20 1.83 4.70
C SER A 63 19.24 1.57 3.19
N GLN A 64 20.13 2.30 2.49
CA GLN A 64 20.39 2.20 1.06
C GLN A 64 21.87 1.98 0.82
N ALA A 65 22.24 0.94 0.08
CA ALA A 65 23.59 0.76 -0.41
C ALA A 65 23.97 1.85 -1.45
N HIS A 66 25.22 2.25 -1.43
CA HIS A 66 25.75 3.15 -2.47
C HIS A 66 26.37 2.32 -3.58
N TRP A 67 25.91 2.55 -4.78
CA TRP A 67 26.46 1.90 -5.95
C TRP A 67 27.64 2.65 -6.53
N ASP A 68 28.60 1.92 -7.07
CA ASP A 68 29.62 2.52 -7.92
C ASP A 68 28.98 2.87 -9.27
N GLN A 69 28.76 4.15 -9.53
CA GLN A 69 28.14 4.64 -10.76
C GLN A 69 28.88 4.19 -12.04
N LYS A 70 30.17 3.85 -11.91
CA LYS A 70 30.98 3.37 -13.02
C LYS A 70 30.62 1.92 -13.43
N PHE A 71 30.12 1.12 -12.49
CA PHE A 71 29.86 -0.30 -12.68
C PHE A 71 28.40 -0.69 -12.41
N LYS A 72 27.49 0.24 -12.32
CA LYS A 72 26.01 0.15 -12.17
C LYS A 72 25.43 -0.92 -11.23
N LEU A 73 26.21 -1.87 -10.71
CA LEU A 73 25.71 -3.12 -10.13
C LEU A 73 26.39 -3.58 -8.85
N ARG A 74 27.32 -2.83 -8.32
CA ARG A 74 28.04 -3.22 -7.10
C ARG A 74 27.87 -2.16 -6.04
N ASP A 75 27.45 -2.61 -4.86
CA ASP A 75 27.61 -1.72 -3.75
C ASP A 75 29.12 -1.51 -3.49
N ASN A 76 29.49 -0.30 -3.16
CA ASN A 76 30.89 0.06 -2.91
C ASN A 76 31.29 -0.10 -1.43
N GLY A 77 30.51 -0.86 -0.65
CA GLY A 77 30.68 -1.04 0.78
C GLY A 77 30.24 0.15 1.64
N LYS A 78 29.65 1.21 1.02
CA LYS A 78 29.10 2.35 1.71
C LYS A 78 27.58 2.29 1.69
N GLN A 79 26.97 2.93 2.67
CA GLN A 79 25.52 3.00 2.78
C GLN A 79 25.06 4.31 3.42
N THR A 80 23.81 4.67 3.19
CA THR A 80 23.09 5.67 3.98
C THR A 80 22.10 4.95 4.87
N VAL A 81 22.20 5.14 6.19
CA VAL A 81 21.22 4.67 7.16
C VAL A 81 20.22 5.79 7.40
N TYR A 82 18.94 5.53 7.17
CA TYR A 82 17.84 6.46 7.41
C TYR A 82 17.19 6.24 8.77
N MET A 83 17.25 4.99 9.25
CA MET A 83 16.58 4.58 10.48
C MET A 83 17.23 3.29 11.05
N ASP A 84 17.57 3.27 12.33
CA ASP A 84 17.89 2.05 13.04
C ASP A 84 16.62 1.38 13.64
N CYS A 85 16.77 0.18 14.19
CA CYS A 85 15.63 -0.56 14.75
C CYS A 85 15.01 0.13 15.98
N GLY A 86 15.77 0.92 16.74
CA GLY A 86 15.26 1.71 17.86
C GLY A 86 14.37 2.84 17.36
N GLN A 87 14.84 3.58 16.37
CA GLN A 87 14.05 4.65 15.71
C GLN A 87 12.81 4.09 14.98
N ALA A 88 12.91 2.88 14.39
CA ALA A 88 11.77 2.21 13.81
C ALA A 88 10.68 1.90 14.85
N LEU A 89 11.06 1.46 16.04
CA LEU A 89 10.12 1.23 17.15
C LEU A 89 9.49 2.54 17.64
N GLU A 90 10.25 3.63 17.71
CA GLU A 90 9.70 4.96 18.04
C GLU A 90 8.69 5.43 16.99
N ALA A 91 8.98 5.25 15.70
CA ALA A 91 8.06 5.56 14.61
C ALA A 91 6.76 4.73 14.72
N ILE A 92 6.86 3.42 15.01
CA ILE A 92 5.70 2.54 15.21
C ILE A 92 4.82 3.00 16.36
N LYS A 93 5.41 3.38 17.50
CA LYS A 93 4.67 3.92 18.65
C LYS A 93 3.92 5.20 18.27
N ALA A 94 4.59 6.12 17.59
CA ALA A 94 3.96 7.35 17.11
C ALA A 94 2.83 7.06 16.11
N MET A 95 3.04 6.15 15.16
CA MET A 95 2.00 5.71 14.23
C MET A 95 0.79 5.12 14.96
N ASP A 96 1.02 4.25 15.95
CA ASP A 96 -0.07 3.61 16.69
C ASP A 96 -0.91 4.62 17.46
N ALA A 97 -0.25 5.57 18.11
CA ALA A 97 -0.91 6.69 18.81
C ALA A 97 -1.77 7.53 17.84
N ILE A 98 -1.21 7.94 16.71
CA ILE A 98 -1.88 8.77 15.70
C ILE A 98 -3.03 7.99 15.03
N THR A 99 -2.82 6.74 14.69
CA THR A 99 -3.85 5.91 14.05
C THR A 99 -4.87 5.34 15.03
N MET A 100 -4.66 5.55 16.33
CA MET A 100 -5.54 5.07 17.39
C MET A 100 -5.74 3.54 17.35
N GLY A 101 -4.64 2.81 17.12
CA GLY A 101 -4.63 1.37 17.16
C GLY A 101 -5.08 0.68 15.85
N LEU A 102 -5.09 1.37 14.71
CA LEU A 102 -5.30 0.72 13.41
C LEU A 102 -4.25 -0.37 13.20
N ASP A 103 -4.65 -1.54 12.72
CA ASP A 103 -3.72 -2.61 12.38
C ASP A 103 -2.73 -2.16 11.28
N LYS A 104 -1.49 -2.56 11.45
CA LYS A 104 -0.38 -2.17 10.56
C LYS A 104 0.46 -3.36 10.14
N VAL A 105 0.88 -3.35 8.89
CA VAL A 105 1.96 -4.19 8.35
C VAL A 105 3.06 -3.28 7.85
N ILE A 106 4.27 -3.46 8.34
CA ILE A 106 5.43 -2.66 7.92
C ILE A 106 6.54 -3.60 7.43
N TYR A 107 6.96 -3.39 6.18
CA TYR A 107 8.08 -4.11 5.59
C TYR A 107 9.37 -3.32 5.75
N LEU A 108 10.43 -3.97 6.23
CA LEU A 108 11.76 -3.38 6.36
C LEU A 108 12.48 -3.45 5.02
N VAL A 109 12.82 -2.29 4.46
CA VAL A 109 13.61 -2.16 3.22
C VAL A 109 15.07 -1.88 3.59
N GLY A 110 16.01 -2.63 3.01
CA GLY A 110 17.43 -2.44 3.30
C GLY A 110 17.88 -2.96 4.67
N TRP A 111 17.20 -3.97 5.18
CA TRP A 111 17.52 -4.63 6.44
C TRP A 111 18.74 -5.56 6.35
N GLN A 112 19.13 -5.97 5.13
CA GLN A 112 20.20 -6.93 4.85
C GLN A 112 21.49 -6.25 4.35
N TYR A 113 22.63 -6.88 4.61
CA TYR A 113 23.98 -6.51 4.14
C TYR A 113 24.31 -5.03 4.32
N ASN A 114 24.49 -4.28 3.21
CA ASN A 114 24.73 -2.83 3.19
C ASN A 114 23.46 -2.02 2.86
N GLY A 115 22.29 -2.63 2.99
CA GLY A 115 21.01 -1.96 2.76
C GLY A 115 20.28 -2.41 1.49
N HIS A 116 19.29 -1.63 1.08
CA HIS A 116 18.54 -1.88 -0.14
C HIS A 116 19.47 -1.90 -1.35
N ASP A 117 19.19 -2.78 -2.29
CA ASP A 117 20.00 -3.02 -3.48
C ASP A 117 21.41 -3.56 -3.20
N SER A 118 21.61 -4.27 -2.10
CA SER A 118 22.87 -4.92 -1.77
C SER A 118 22.75 -6.44 -1.83
N LYS A 119 23.68 -7.09 -2.54
CA LYS A 119 23.91 -8.55 -2.55
C LYS A 119 22.72 -9.41 -3.03
N TYR A 120 21.70 -8.85 -3.67
CA TYR A 120 20.60 -9.66 -4.19
C TYR A 120 21.10 -10.78 -5.13
N PRO A 121 20.45 -11.96 -5.13
CA PRO A 121 19.24 -12.32 -4.40
C PRO A 121 19.50 -12.94 -3.02
N ALA A 122 20.68 -12.72 -2.43
CA ALA A 122 20.98 -13.17 -1.06
C ALA A 122 20.32 -12.22 -0.04
N PHE A 123 19.78 -12.80 1.04
CA PHE A 123 19.20 -12.08 2.18
C PHE A 123 19.37 -12.90 3.47
N PHE A 124 20.63 -13.22 3.81
CA PHE A 124 20.98 -14.12 4.92
C PHE A 124 21.70 -13.44 6.07
N GLU A 125 22.13 -12.19 5.89
CA GLU A 125 22.88 -11.42 6.87
C GLU A 125 22.16 -10.10 7.14
N CYS A 126 22.02 -9.76 8.42
CA CYS A 126 21.46 -8.47 8.82
C CYS A 126 22.47 -7.35 8.60
N ASN A 127 21.97 -6.18 8.29
CA ASN A 127 22.79 -4.98 8.20
C ASN A 127 23.12 -4.45 9.60
N GLU A 128 24.37 -4.64 10.03
CA GLU A 128 24.79 -4.21 11.38
C GLU A 128 24.67 -2.70 11.62
N ALA A 129 24.60 -1.89 10.58
CA ALA A 129 24.44 -0.45 10.72
C ALA A 129 23.02 -0.01 11.17
N ILE A 130 22.01 -0.90 11.09
CA ILE A 130 20.66 -0.62 11.60
C ILE A 130 20.42 -1.16 13.02
N LYS A 131 21.46 -1.61 13.69
CA LYS A 131 21.39 -2.11 15.06
C LYS A 131 20.93 -1.01 16.01
N ALA A 132 19.93 -1.30 16.83
CA ALA A 132 19.50 -0.38 17.88
C ALA A 132 20.59 -0.20 18.95
N PRO A 133 20.73 1.00 19.53
CA PRO A 133 21.63 1.24 20.63
C PRO A 133 21.38 0.28 21.81
N GLY A 134 22.43 -0.38 22.27
CA GLY A 134 22.37 -1.32 23.40
C GLY A 134 22.14 -2.79 23.04
N ASP A 135 21.70 -3.11 21.83
CA ASP A 135 21.56 -4.49 21.38
C ASP A 135 22.91 -5.10 20.98
N SER A 136 23.01 -6.42 21.03
CA SER A 136 24.25 -7.15 20.73
C SER A 136 24.55 -7.23 19.23
N SER A 137 23.51 -7.26 18.38
CA SER A 137 23.59 -7.38 16.92
C SER A 137 22.34 -6.80 16.25
N ALA A 138 22.41 -6.51 14.96
CA ALA A 138 21.24 -6.12 14.17
C ALA A 138 20.21 -7.26 14.11
N TYR A 139 20.63 -8.51 14.07
CA TYR A 139 19.73 -9.65 14.16
C TYR A 139 18.86 -9.60 15.44
N GLN A 140 19.50 -9.38 16.61
CA GLN A 140 18.76 -9.24 17.87
C GLN A 140 17.83 -8.02 17.83
N SER A 141 18.28 -6.90 17.28
CA SER A 141 17.47 -5.69 17.15
C SER A 141 16.21 -5.91 16.31
N ILE A 142 16.34 -6.64 15.19
CA ILE A 142 15.19 -6.97 14.32
C ILE A 142 14.21 -7.89 15.07
N LEU A 143 14.69 -8.92 15.78
CA LEU A 143 13.81 -9.80 16.57
C LEU A 143 13.08 -9.02 17.68
N ASN A 144 13.80 -8.13 18.36
CA ASN A 144 13.21 -7.23 19.36
C ASN A 144 12.14 -6.34 18.72
N LEU A 145 12.43 -5.73 17.57
CA LEU A 145 11.49 -4.89 16.83
C LEU A 145 10.24 -5.67 16.43
N MET A 146 10.38 -6.88 15.86
CA MET A 146 9.25 -7.76 15.49
C MET A 146 8.37 -8.09 16.69
N SER A 147 8.98 -8.36 17.87
CA SER A 147 8.25 -8.66 19.09
C SER A 147 7.56 -7.44 19.69
N GLU A 148 8.28 -6.32 19.83
CA GLU A 148 7.76 -5.12 20.49
C GLU A 148 6.69 -4.41 19.64
N ALA A 149 6.84 -4.39 18.30
CA ALA A 149 5.89 -3.77 17.38
C ALA A 149 4.45 -4.33 17.50
N ARG A 150 4.33 -5.62 17.86
CA ARG A 150 3.00 -6.26 18.05
C ARG A 150 2.18 -5.62 19.16
N LYS A 151 2.84 -5.05 20.19
CA LYS A 151 2.16 -4.31 21.27
C LYS A 151 1.49 -3.02 20.76
N TYR A 152 1.83 -2.61 19.55
CA TYR A 152 1.36 -1.40 18.87
C TYR A 152 0.64 -1.77 17.56
N ASN A 153 -0.09 -2.88 17.55
CA ASN A 153 -0.89 -3.34 16.42
C ASN A 153 -0.10 -3.37 15.09
N THR A 154 1.17 -3.77 15.15
CA THR A 154 2.06 -3.75 13.99
C THR A 154 2.77 -5.08 13.78
N SER A 155 2.55 -5.69 12.61
CA SER A 155 3.32 -6.83 12.11
C SER A 155 4.50 -6.33 11.31
N ILE A 156 5.72 -6.71 11.72
CA ILE A 156 6.96 -6.41 10.99
C ILE A 156 7.35 -7.59 10.14
N SER A 157 7.66 -7.34 8.88
CA SER A 157 8.22 -8.31 7.97
C SER A 157 9.25 -7.67 7.04
N PHE A 158 9.58 -8.32 5.94
CA PHE A 158 10.72 -7.95 5.12
C PHE A 158 10.31 -7.64 3.69
N HIS A 159 11.06 -6.72 3.08
CA HIS A 159 11.13 -6.48 1.67
C HIS A 159 12.32 -7.26 1.12
N VAL A 160 12.08 -8.18 0.20
CA VAL A 160 13.12 -9.01 -0.43
C VAL A 160 13.00 -8.92 -1.94
N ASN A 161 14.11 -9.06 -2.65
CA ASN A 161 14.13 -9.09 -4.10
C ASN A 161 14.54 -10.50 -4.59
N MET A 162 13.75 -11.09 -5.46
CA MET A 162 14.00 -12.40 -6.07
C MET A 162 14.29 -12.32 -7.56
N PHE A 163 14.25 -11.12 -8.14
CA PHE A 163 14.37 -10.85 -9.56
C PHE A 163 15.80 -10.57 -10.01
N ASN A 164 16.55 -9.82 -9.18
CA ASN A 164 17.90 -9.38 -9.54
C ASN A 164 18.97 -10.26 -8.91
N CYS A 165 20.06 -10.46 -9.64
CA CYS A 165 21.28 -11.05 -9.14
C CYS A 165 22.46 -10.11 -9.40
N TYR A 166 23.21 -9.77 -8.36
CA TYR A 166 24.35 -8.85 -8.47
C TYR A 166 25.66 -9.62 -8.50
N ASP A 167 26.66 -9.07 -9.20
CA ASP A 167 27.98 -9.70 -9.35
C ASP A 167 28.69 -10.00 -8.01
N ASP A 168 28.39 -9.16 -7.00
CA ASP A 168 28.98 -9.29 -5.68
C ASP A 168 28.06 -10.04 -4.68
N SER A 169 26.98 -10.64 -5.17
CA SER A 169 26.14 -11.52 -4.37
C SER A 169 26.91 -12.80 -3.98
N PRO A 170 26.81 -13.25 -2.73
CA PRO A 170 27.37 -14.55 -2.35
C PRO A 170 26.72 -15.74 -3.11
N LEU A 171 25.61 -15.52 -3.80
CA LEU A 171 24.93 -16.52 -4.62
C LEU A 171 25.30 -16.43 -6.12
N PHE A 172 26.05 -15.44 -6.55
CA PHE A 172 26.26 -15.18 -7.98
C PHE A 172 26.88 -16.36 -8.72
N GLU A 173 28.01 -16.90 -8.23
CA GLU A 173 28.66 -18.04 -8.88
C GLU A 173 27.79 -19.30 -8.83
N LYS A 174 27.14 -19.56 -7.69
CA LYS A 174 26.18 -20.68 -7.60
C LYS A 174 25.04 -20.55 -8.60
N TYR A 175 24.51 -19.33 -8.82
CA TYR A 175 23.43 -19.09 -9.77
C TYR A 175 23.86 -19.28 -11.23
N LYS A 176 25.12 -19.04 -11.53
CA LYS A 176 25.71 -19.38 -12.84
C LYS A 176 25.92 -20.90 -13.00
N GLU A 177 26.43 -21.57 -11.96
CA GLU A 177 26.65 -23.03 -11.95
C GLU A 177 25.32 -23.78 -12.07
N ASP A 178 24.30 -23.38 -11.35
CA ASP A 178 22.96 -23.98 -11.39
C ASP A 178 22.15 -23.53 -12.61
N ASP A 179 22.72 -22.63 -13.44
CA ASP A 179 22.10 -22.08 -14.64
C ASP A 179 20.73 -21.43 -14.38
N VAL A 180 20.65 -20.62 -13.30
CA VAL A 180 19.43 -19.95 -12.84
C VAL A 180 19.20 -18.62 -13.54
N LEU A 181 20.27 -17.96 -13.98
CA LEU A 181 20.17 -16.65 -14.65
C LEU A 181 19.53 -16.79 -16.03
N ALA A 182 18.60 -15.89 -16.34
CA ALA A 182 17.95 -15.85 -17.65
C ALA A 182 18.97 -15.61 -18.77
N ARG A 183 18.74 -16.25 -19.93
CA ARG A 183 19.62 -16.12 -21.10
C ARG A 183 18.82 -15.83 -22.37
N HIS A 184 19.37 -14.98 -23.20
CA HIS A 184 18.93 -14.79 -24.59
C HIS A 184 19.11 -16.07 -25.41
N VAL A 185 18.46 -16.15 -26.58
CA VAL A 185 18.62 -17.28 -27.52
C VAL A 185 20.09 -17.53 -27.87
N SER A 186 20.93 -16.49 -27.90
CA SER A 186 22.39 -16.60 -28.14
C SER A 186 23.14 -17.33 -27.00
N GLY A 187 22.53 -17.52 -25.85
CA GLY A 187 23.15 -18.04 -24.65
C GLY A 187 23.78 -16.96 -23.74
N GLU A 188 23.76 -15.71 -24.16
CA GLU A 188 24.22 -14.59 -23.32
C GLU A 188 23.23 -14.34 -22.18
N TYR A 189 23.75 -13.98 -21.00
CA TYR A 189 22.91 -13.67 -19.85
C TYR A 189 22.09 -12.39 -20.07
N VAL A 190 20.85 -12.42 -19.62
CA VAL A 190 19.97 -11.23 -19.62
C VAL A 190 20.38 -10.30 -18.49
N HIS A 191 20.58 -9.04 -18.83
CA HIS A 191 20.94 -8.00 -17.88
C HIS A 191 19.90 -6.89 -17.95
N SER A 192 19.29 -6.60 -16.80
CA SER A 192 18.41 -5.43 -16.65
C SER A 192 19.23 -4.19 -16.26
N ASP A 193 18.57 -3.03 -16.13
CA ASP A 193 19.22 -1.82 -15.62
C ASP A 193 19.72 -1.98 -14.17
N TRP A 194 19.23 -3.00 -13.44
CA TRP A 194 19.46 -3.22 -12.03
C TRP A 194 20.35 -4.42 -11.70
N GLY A 195 20.55 -5.35 -12.63
CA GLY A 195 21.37 -6.53 -12.41
C GLY A 195 21.12 -7.64 -13.40
N TRP A 196 21.79 -8.77 -13.19
CA TRP A 196 21.51 -10.00 -13.92
C TRP A 196 20.13 -10.51 -13.52
N THR A 197 19.37 -10.93 -14.51
CA THR A 197 17.98 -11.30 -14.31
C THR A 197 17.88 -12.77 -13.90
N VAL A 198 17.19 -13.04 -12.80
CA VAL A 198 16.91 -14.42 -12.35
C VAL A 198 15.69 -14.95 -13.12
N SER A 199 15.77 -16.13 -13.73
CA SER A 199 14.59 -16.83 -14.22
C SER A 199 13.88 -17.49 -13.05
N TYR A 200 12.63 -17.12 -12.78
CA TYR A 200 11.84 -17.73 -11.72
C TYR A 200 11.64 -19.24 -11.96
N ALA A 201 11.42 -19.64 -13.23
CA ALA A 201 11.26 -21.03 -13.60
C ALA A 201 12.50 -21.85 -13.28
N ARG A 202 13.70 -21.31 -13.56
CA ARG A 202 14.97 -21.97 -13.23
C ARG A 202 15.23 -21.97 -11.73
N ASP A 203 15.01 -20.84 -11.05
CA ASP A 203 15.20 -20.67 -9.61
C ASP A 203 14.32 -21.65 -8.82
N TRP A 204 13.07 -21.82 -9.26
CA TRP A 204 12.13 -22.78 -8.69
C TRP A 204 12.54 -24.23 -8.99
N ALA A 205 12.83 -24.56 -10.24
CA ALA A 205 13.16 -25.93 -10.67
C ALA A 205 14.44 -26.46 -10.03
N THR A 206 15.41 -25.59 -9.74
CA THR A 206 16.67 -25.97 -9.07
C THR A 206 16.56 -26.01 -7.54
N GLY A 207 15.43 -25.57 -6.97
CA GLY A 207 15.22 -25.49 -5.52
C GLY A 207 15.90 -24.32 -4.84
N ASN A 208 16.52 -23.40 -5.58
CA ASN A 208 17.20 -22.24 -5.02
C ASN A 208 16.24 -21.22 -4.39
N ALA A 209 15.08 -21.00 -5.03
CA ALA A 209 14.02 -20.14 -4.50
C ALA A 209 13.53 -20.65 -3.12
N GLN A 210 13.21 -21.96 -3.04
CA GLN A 210 12.76 -22.59 -1.81
C GLN A 210 13.83 -22.47 -0.71
N ALA A 211 15.09 -22.80 -1.04
CA ALA A 211 16.19 -22.77 -0.08
C ALA A 211 16.41 -21.38 0.53
N ARG A 212 16.27 -20.31 -0.28
CA ARG A 212 16.36 -18.93 0.21
C ARG A 212 15.21 -18.56 1.13
N LEU A 213 13.98 -18.92 0.74
CA LEU A 213 12.78 -18.65 1.54
C LEU A 213 12.79 -19.44 2.85
N ASP A 214 13.21 -20.71 2.81
CA ASP A 214 13.37 -21.53 4.02
C ASP A 214 14.39 -20.90 4.96
N ARG A 215 15.55 -20.50 4.42
CA ARG A 215 16.57 -19.84 5.22
C ARG A 215 16.09 -18.55 5.88
N LEU A 216 15.28 -17.76 5.20
CA LEU A 216 14.67 -16.55 5.76
C LEU A 216 13.72 -16.90 6.92
N CYS A 217 12.89 -17.94 6.73
CA CYS A 217 11.97 -18.42 7.77
C CYS A 217 12.68 -19.08 8.97
N GLU A 218 13.88 -19.64 8.76
CA GLU A 218 14.73 -20.14 9.87
C GLU A 218 15.35 -18.99 10.67
N LEU A 219 15.73 -17.91 10.01
CA LEU A 219 16.31 -16.73 10.65
C LEU A 219 15.28 -15.93 11.45
N PHE A 220 14.07 -15.78 10.90
CA PHE A 220 13.06 -14.92 11.47
C PHE A 220 11.68 -15.59 11.55
N PRO A 221 10.86 -15.24 12.54
CA PRO A 221 9.51 -15.79 12.71
C PRO A 221 8.52 -15.16 11.72
N ILE A 222 8.78 -15.30 10.40
CA ILE A 222 7.96 -14.69 9.34
C ILE A 222 6.49 -15.17 9.40
N ALA A 223 6.27 -16.45 9.73
CA ALA A 223 4.93 -17.02 9.88
C ALA A 223 4.12 -16.33 10.99
N GLU A 224 4.77 -15.77 12.02
CA GLU A 224 4.07 -14.99 13.06
C GLU A 224 3.69 -13.58 12.57
N SER A 225 4.42 -13.02 11.61
CA SER A 225 4.07 -11.78 10.91
C SER A 225 3.06 -12.03 9.78
N ALA A 226 2.94 -13.30 9.37
CA ALA A 226 2.01 -13.82 8.39
C ALA A 226 2.09 -13.16 7.00
N THR A 227 3.18 -12.49 6.67
CA THR A 227 3.33 -11.76 5.40
C THR A 227 4.80 -11.58 5.00
N LEU A 228 5.06 -11.46 3.68
CA LEU A 228 6.36 -11.14 3.09
C LEU A 228 6.14 -10.29 1.84
N HIS A 229 7.00 -9.29 1.63
CA HIS A 229 6.94 -8.45 0.44
C HIS A 229 8.05 -8.79 -0.54
N ILE A 230 7.69 -9.10 -1.78
CA ILE A 230 8.65 -9.39 -2.86
C ILE A 230 8.68 -8.19 -3.82
N ASP A 231 9.83 -7.55 -3.87
CA ASP A 231 10.14 -6.44 -4.76
C ASP A 231 10.29 -6.92 -6.20
N ALA A 232 9.96 -6.06 -7.18
CA ALA A 232 10.10 -6.33 -8.61
C ALA A 232 9.49 -7.68 -9.06
N PHE A 233 8.43 -8.12 -8.38
CA PHE A 233 7.74 -9.38 -8.68
C PHE A 233 6.69 -9.18 -9.77
N HIS A 234 7.18 -8.82 -10.96
CA HIS A 234 6.34 -8.57 -12.13
C HIS A 234 5.88 -9.88 -12.75
N SER A 235 4.64 -9.94 -13.24
CA SER A 235 4.19 -11.09 -14.00
C SER A 235 4.91 -11.15 -15.36
N ALA A 236 5.23 -12.38 -15.81
CA ALA A 236 5.97 -12.63 -17.05
C ALA A 236 5.08 -12.43 -18.29
N VAL A 237 4.62 -11.20 -18.53
CA VAL A 237 3.77 -10.87 -19.68
C VAL A 237 4.57 -10.02 -20.67
N PRO A 238 4.60 -10.40 -21.97
CA PRO A 238 5.19 -9.56 -23.00
C PRO A 238 4.44 -8.24 -23.12
N VAL A 239 5.14 -7.13 -23.12
CA VAL A 239 4.54 -5.80 -23.28
C VAL A 239 5.00 -5.19 -24.60
N PRO A 240 4.08 -4.79 -25.50
CA PRO A 240 4.43 -4.02 -26.68
C PRO A 240 4.86 -2.60 -26.26
N VAL A 241 6.05 -2.20 -26.68
CA VAL A 241 6.60 -0.86 -26.46
C VAL A 241 6.87 -0.23 -27.81
N VAL A 242 6.46 1.02 -27.99
CA VAL A 242 6.73 1.77 -29.21
C VAL A 242 8.13 2.41 -29.08
N GLU A 243 9.07 2.02 -29.95
CA GLU A 243 10.40 2.58 -30.04
C GLU A 243 10.59 3.23 -31.43
N GLY A 244 10.47 4.55 -31.49
CA GLY A 244 10.44 5.27 -32.76
C GLY A 244 9.15 4.94 -33.53
N ASP A 245 9.31 4.42 -34.77
CA ASP A 245 8.20 3.98 -35.63
C ASP A 245 7.89 2.47 -35.47
N ASP A 246 8.65 1.75 -34.68
CA ASP A 246 8.54 0.30 -34.51
C ASP A 246 7.83 -0.09 -33.21
N VAL A 247 7.07 -1.18 -33.23
CA VAL A 247 6.53 -1.82 -32.03
C VAL A 247 7.44 -2.99 -31.67
N VAL A 248 8.14 -2.84 -30.54
CA VAL A 248 9.03 -3.86 -30.00
C VAL A 248 8.36 -4.55 -28.82
N ILE A 249 8.41 -5.88 -28.79
CA ILE A 249 7.94 -6.64 -27.63
C ILE A 249 9.05 -6.64 -26.58
N ARG A 250 8.85 -5.90 -25.49
CA ARG A 250 9.69 -5.98 -24.29
C ARG A 250 9.09 -6.97 -23.32
N TYR A 251 9.93 -7.78 -22.75
CA TYR A 251 9.58 -8.70 -21.68
C TYR A 251 9.92 -8.00 -20.36
N ILE A 252 8.90 -7.68 -19.57
CA ILE A 252 9.07 -7.02 -18.25
C ILE A 252 9.64 -8.02 -17.23
N SER A 253 9.50 -9.31 -17.49
CA SER A 253 9.92 -10.39 -16.63
C SER A 253 10.95 -11.28 -17.31
N PRO A 254 11.81 -11.96 -16.54
CA PRO A 254 12.88 -12.78 -17.03
C PRO A 254 12.37 -14.02 -17.76
N ILE A 255 12.18 -13.90 -19.04
CA ILE A 255 11.99 -15.08 -19.89
C ILE A 255 13.35 -15.51 -20.37
N SER A 256 13.63 -16.80 -20.26
CA SER A 256 14.90 -17.38 -20.68
C SER A 256 14.73 -18.27 -21.93
N PRO A 257 14.76 -17.69 -23.15
CA PRO A 257 14.54 -18.44 -24.38
C PRO A 257 15.62 -19.49 -24.65
N TYR A 258 16.83 -19.30 -24.17
CA TYR A 258 17.90 -20.28 -24.22
C TYR A 258 17.48 -21.62 -23.60
N HIS A 259 16.79 -21.56 -22.47
CA HIS A 259 16.26 -22.71 -21.75
C HIS A 259 14.92 -23.20 -22.34
N LYS A 260 14.45 -22.59 -23.42
CA LYS A 260 13.13 -22.84 -24.04
C LYS A 260 11.95 -22.51 -23.10
N LEU A 261 12.16 -21.63 -22.16
CA LEU A 261 11.13 -21.16 -21.23
C LEU A 261 10.30 -20.06 -21.87
N THR A 262 9.03 -20.05 -21.55
CA THR A 262 8.03 -19.06 -21.96
C THR A 262 7.64 -18.16 -20.79
N GLY A 263 6.85 -17.13 -21.06
CA GLY A 263 6.24 -16.31 -20.00
C GLY A 263 5.30 -17.10 -19.08
N GLU A 264 4.67 -18.15 -19.62
CA GLU A 264 3.79 -19.03 -18.82
C GLU A 264 4.58 -19.88 -17.83
N ASP A 265 5.78 -20.39 -18.23
CA ASP A 265 6.66 -21.13 -17.32
C ASP A 265 7.16 -20.25 -16.17
N GLU A 266 7.52 -19.01 -16.47
CA GLU A 266 7.95 -18.03 -15.44
C GLU A 266 6.79 -17.67 -14.49
N LEU A 267 5.60 -17.44 -15.04
CA LEU A 267 4.40 -17.16 -14.23
C LEU A 267 4.03 -18.35 -13.34
N GLU A 268 4.07 -19.59 -13.89
CA GLU A 268 3.80 -20.79 -13.08
C GLU A 268 4.76 -20.90 -11.91
N ALA A 269 6.04 -20.60 -12.11
CA ALA A 269 7.03 -20.59 -11.04
C ALA A 269 6.74 -19.50 -9.99
N GLN A 270 6.34 -18.29 -10.42
CA GLN A 270 5.91 -17.23 -9.50
C GLN A 270 4.68 -17.67 -8.66
N LEU A 271 3.69 -18.28 -9.29
CA LEU A 271 2.52 -18.82 -8.57
C LEU A 271 2.92 -19.94 -7.59
N ASN A 272 3.90 -20.78 -7.96
CA ASN A 272 4.42 -21.80 -7.06
C ASN A 272 5.17 -21.21 -5.86
N ILE A 273 5.92 -20.12 -6.03
CA ILE A 273 6.52 -19.36 -4.93
C ILE A 273 5.43 -18.84 -3.96
N ILE A 274 4.36 -18.26 -4.50
CA ILE A 274 3.24 -17.75 -3.70
C ILE A 274 2.59 -18.89 -2.92
N LYS A 275 2.24 -20.00 -3.57
CA LYS A 275 1.64 -21.19 -2.92
C LYS A 275 2.55 -21.80 -1.86
N TYR A 276 3.87 -21.77 -2.09
CA TYR A 276 4.85 -22.28 -1.14
C TYR A 276 4.87 -21.45 0.16
N LEU A 277 4.78 -20.14 0.05
CA LEU A 277 4.69 -19.25 1.19
C LEU A 277 3.31 -19.35 1.86
N ASP A 278 2.23 -19.46 1.07
CA ASP A 278 0.87 -19.69 1.58
C ASP A 278 0.79 -20.97 2.44
N ALA A 279 1.40 -22.06 2.00
CA ALA A 279 1.49 -23.31 2.78
C ALA A 279 2.25 -23.15 4.10
N LYS A 280 3.10 -22.14 4.24
CA LYS A 280 3.80 -21.77 5.48
C LYS A 280 3.03 -20.75 6.34
N GLY A 281 1.84 -20.34 5.93
CA GLY A 281 1.05 -19.34 6.63
C GLY A 281 1.49 -17.89 6.35
N ILE A 282 2.09 -17.63 5.20
CA ILE A 282 2.68 -16.34 4.84
C ILE A 282 2.01 -15.79 3.59
N ASP A 283 1.37 -14.63 3.69
CA ASP A 283 0.85 -13.89 2.55
C ASP A 283 2.00 -13.30 1.75
N VAL A 284 1.90 -13.33 0.42
CA VAL A 284 2.81 -12.59 -0.44
C VAL A 284 2.17 -11.29 -0.85
N THR A 285 2.85 -10.17 -0.56
CA THR A 285 2.58 -8.89 -1.21
C THR A 285 3.71 -8.57 -2.17
N CYS A 286 3.50 -7.74 -3.17
CA CYS A 286 4.54 -7.48 -4.15
C CYS A 286 4.52 -6.07 -4.72
N GLU A 287 5.65 -5.68 -5.31
CA GLU A 287 5.68 -4.68 -6.37
C GLU A 287 5.50 -5.37 -7.71
N GLY A 288 4.61 -4.86 -8.54
CA GLY A 288 4.40 -5.49 -9.83
C GLY A 288 3.64 -4.65 -10.83
N TRP A 289 3.93 -4.93 -12.12
CA TRP A 289 3.23 -4.39 -13.28
C TRP A 289 2.39 -5.51 -13.90
N SER A 290 1.22 -5.15 -14.48
CA SER A 290 0.37 -6.11 -15.22
C SER A 290 -0.05 -7.35 -14.42
N ASN A 291 -0.65 -7.13 -13.25
CA ASN A 291 -0.84 -8.18 -12.26
C ASN A 291 -2.17 -8.94 -12.33
N ASP A 292 -2.84 -8.94 -13.48
CA ASP A 292 -4.07 -9.75 -13.66
C ASP A 292 -3.84 -11.22 -13.35
N ALA A 293 -2.66 -11.74 -13.67
CA ALA A 293 -2.27 -13.12 -13.39
C ALA A 293 -2.19 -13.46 -11.89
N PHE A 294 -2.06 -12.45 -11.02
CA PHE A 294 -1.96 -12.63 -9.57
C PHE A 294 -3.29 -12.42 -8.83
N LYS A 295 -4.38 -12.20 -9.56
CA LYS A 295 -5.72 -12.14 -8.94
C LYS A 295 -6.02 -13.43 -8.18
N GLY A 296 -6.47 -13.28 -6.94
CA GLY A 296 -6.73 -14.41 -6.04
C GLY A 296 -5.49 -15.06 -5.42
N TYR A 297 -4.28 -14.58 -5.76
CA TYR A 297 -3.01 -15.07 -5.19
C TYR A 297 -2.30 -14.04 -4.33
N ILE A 298 -2.32 -12.78 -4.72
CA ILE A 298 -1.65 -11.70 -3.99
C ILE A 298 -2.70 -10.77 -3.39
N PRO A 299 -2.77 -10.66 -2.05
CA PRO A 299 -3.80 -9.87 -1.38
C PRO A 299 -3.53 -8.37 -1.42
N ALA A 300 -2.28 -7.93 -1.55
CA ALA A 300 -1.94 -6.51 -1.65
C ALA A 300 -0.78 -6.28 -2.62
N ILE A 301 -0.93 -5.33 -3.51
CA ILE A 301 0.04 -4.99 -4.54
C ILE A 301 0.51 -3.55 -4.32
N TRP A 302 1.83 -3.36 -4.29
CA TRP A 302 2.47 -2.06 -4.13
C TRP A 302 2.91 -1.56 -5.50
N HIS A 303 2.12 -0.77 -6.15
CA HIS A 303 2.48 0.07 -7.31
C HIS A 303 1.31 0.87 -7.86
N LYS A 304 1.61 1.77 -8.80
CA LYS A 304 0.61 2.44 -9.62
C LYS A 304 -0.07 1.39 -10.50
N HIS A 305 -1.38 1.25 -10.33
CA HIS A 305 -2.18 0.41 -11.20
C HIS A 305 -2.74 1.26 -12.33
N ASP A 306 -2.85 0.66 -13.52
CA ASP A 306 -3.68 1.24 -14.53
C ASP A 306 -5.16 1.20 -14.09
N ARG A 307 -5.96 1.99 -14.77
CA ARG A 307 -7.38 2.13 -14.47
C ARG A 307 -8.12 0.81 -14.50
N ASP A 308 -7.88 0.01 -15.54
CA ASP A 308 -8.64 -1.21 -15.79
C ASP A 308 -8.34 -2.27 -14.73
N LEU A 309 -7.08 -2.39 -14.31
CA LEU A 309 -6.69 -3.25 -13.23
C LEU A 309 -7.31 -2.81 -11.90
N TYR A 310 -7.23 -1.53 -11.58
CA TYR A 310 -7.78 -0.97 -10.34
C TYR A 310 -9.28 -1.23 -10.18
N LEU A 311 -10.05 -1.12 -11.28
CA LEU A 311 -11.48 -1.33 -11.28
C LEU A 311 -11.89 -2.80 -11.10
N THR A 312 -10.95 -3.71 -11.25
CA THR A 312 -11.16 -5.15 -11.07
C THR A 312 -10.58 -5.68 -9.76
N MET A 313 -9.83 -4.85 -9.01
CA MET A 313 -9.23 -5.22 -7.74
C MET A 313 -10.22 -5.12 -6.59
N THR A 314 -10.03 -5.97 -5.58
CA THR A 314 -10.73 -5.82 -4.31
C THR A 314 -10.09 -4.73 -3.45
N PRO A 315 -10.80 -4.19 -2.45
CA PRO A 315 -10.23 -3.25 -1.49
C PRO A 315 -8.96 -3.77 -0.83
N ASP A 316 -8.84 -5.06 -0.55
CA ASP A 316 -7.63 -5.65 0.03
C ASP A 316 -6.43 -5.52 -0.91
N GLN A 317 -6.61 -5.80 -2.19
CA GLN A 317 -5.54 -5.75 -3.19
C GLN A 317 -4.97 -4.34 -3.39
N ILE A 318 -5.78 -3.29 -3.26
CA ILE A 318 -5.33 -1.89 -3.43
C ILE A 318 -4.78 -1.27 -2.16
N SER A 319 -4.84 -1.93 -1.02
CA SER A 319 -4.51 -1.34 0.29
C SER A 319 -3.04 -0.95 0.43
N GLY A 320 -2.13 -1.65 -0.22
CA GLY A 320 -0.69 -1.36 -0.19
C GLY A 320 -0.22 -0.34 -1.21
N THR A 321 -1.12 0.27 -1.98
CA THR A 321 -0.74 0.97 -3.20
C THR A 321 -0.54 2.46 -3.07
N ASN A 322 0.41 2.97 -3.84
CA ASN A 322 0.38 4.33 -4.33
C ASN A 322 -0.48 4.33 -5.61
N ALA A 323 -1.74 4.57 -5.47
CA ALA A 323 -2.78 4.19 -6.42
C ALA A 323 -2.81 4.99 -7.75
N GLY A 324 -1.80 5.81 -8.05
CA GLY A 324 -1.76 6.58 -9.29
C GLY A 324 -3.03 7.44 -9.48
N GLU A 325 -3.54 7.48 -10.71
CA GLU A 325 -4.72 8.29 -11.05
C GLU A 325 -6.00 7.89 -10.31
N MET A 326 -6.13 6.61 -9.96
CA MET A 326 -7.33 6.13 -9.28
C MET A 326 -7.31 6.48 -7.79
N GLY A 327 -6.14 6.66 -7.19
CA GLY A 327 -5.99 7.12 -5.81
C GLY A 327 -6.65 8.46 -5.53
N ASP A 328 -6.79 9.31 -6.55
CA ASP A 328 -7.43 10.61 -6.45
C ASP A 328 -8.89 10.53 -5.98
N VAL A 329 -9.59 9.45 -6.27
CA VAL A 329 -11.00 9.26 -5.89
C VAL A 329 -11.26 8.03 -5.04
N PHE A 330 -10.39 7.02 -5.08
CA PHE A 330 -10.51 5.79 -4.30
C PHE A 330 -9.74 5.83 -2.99
N GLY A 331 -8.78 6.75 -2.87
CA GLY A 331 -7.89 6.86 -1.73
C GLY A 331 -6.78 5.79 -1.75
N TYR A 332 -5.87 5.89 -0.80
CA TYR A 332 -4.73 5.00 -0.63
C TYR A 332 -4.15 5.13 0.77
N ASN A 333 -3.32 4.17 1.16
CA ASN A 333 -2.55 4.29 2.40
C ASN A 333 -1.43 5.32 2.27
N VAL A 334 -1.12 5.99 3.38
CA VAL A 334 0.01 6.90 3.46
C VAL A 334 1.32 6.20 3.07
N ASN A 335 2.12 6.86 2.25
CA ASN A 335 3.47 6.38 1.96
C ASN A 335 4.37 6.61 3.18
N THR A 336 4.59 5.55 3.95
CA THR A 336 5.41 5.58 5.16
C THR A 336 6.89 5.75 4.86
N GLU A 337 7.37 5.32 3.69
CA GLU A 337 8.75 5.60 3.26
C GLU A 337 8.99 7.11 3.17
N THR A 338 8.13 7.83 2.44
CA THR A 338 8.25 9.29 2.32
C THR A 338 8.13 9.97 3.69
N ALA A 339 7.16 9.55 4.52
CA ALA A 339 6.93 10.17 5.82
C ALA A 339 8.11 10.01 6.77
N PHE A 340 8.72 8.82 6.84
CA PHE A 340 9.76 8.51 7.82
C PHE A 340 11.20 8.58 7.27
N LYS A 341 11.38 8.57 5.95
CA LYS A 341 12.68 8.79 5.31
C LYS A 341 12.95 10.28 5.07
N GLU A 342 11.96 11.01 4.56
CA GLU A 342 12.09 12.36 4.03
C GLU A 342 11.27 13.42 4.78
N GLY A 343 10.36 12.99 5.65
CA GLY A 343 9.34 13.85 6.28
C GLY A 343 9.83 14.82 7.35
N GLY A 344 11.14 14.88 7.63
CA GLY A 344 11.74 15.77 8.62
C GLY A 344 13.09 15.29 9.10
N ASN A 345 13.74 16.09 9.95
CA ASN A 345 15.04 15.77 10.54
C ASN A 345 14.92 15.06 11.89
N THR A 346 13.82 15.29 12.60
CA THR A 346 13.53 14.69 13.92
C THR A 346 12.38 13.68 13.81
N MET A 347 12.27 12.76 14.77
CA MET A 347 11.15 11.84 14.83
C MET A 347 9.80 12.57 15.00
N GLU A 348 9.79 13.67 15.72
CA GLU A 348 8.61 14.51 15.91
C GLU A 348 8.12 15.11 14.57
N GLU A 349 9.02 15.70 13.77
CA GLU A 349 8.70 16.23 12.43
C GLU A 349 8.19 15.13 11.50
N LYS A 350 8.82 13.96 11.51
CA LYS A 350 8.40 12.78 10.74
C LYS A 350 7.01 12.29 11.15
N ALA A 351 6.73 12.25 12.46
CA ALA A 351 5.41 11.87 12.99
C ALA A 351 4.32 12.88 12.59
N GLU A 352 4.63 14.18 12.58
CA GLU A 352 3.70 15.21 12.12
C GLU A 352 3.44 15.08 10.60
N THR A 353 4.46 14.82 9.80
CA THR A 353 4.31 14.53 8.37
C THR A 353 3.44 13.30 8.14
N PHE A 354 3.67 12.23 8.90
CA PHE A 354 2.82 11.03 8.88
C PHE A 354 1.38 11.36 9.27
N LYS A 355 1.14 12.08 10.38
CA LYS A 355 -0.19 12.46 10.86
C LYS A 355 -0.98 13.22 9.79
N ARG A 356 -0.34 14.21 9.18
CA ARG A 356 -0.93 14.98 8.09
C ARG A 356 -1.35 14.09 6.92
N ALA A 357 -0.45 13.23 6.45
CA ALA A 357 -0.74 12.32 5.35
C ALA A 357 -1.82 11.30 5.74
N PHE A 358 -1.74 10.70 6.94
CA PHE A 358 -2.75 9.78 7.46
C PHE A 358 -4.16 10.40 7.45
N CYS A 359 -4.31 11.60 7.99
CA CYS A 359 -5.62 12.27 8.05
C CYS A 359 -6.20 12.58 6.67
N LYS A 360 -5.34 12.90 5.69
CA LYS A 360 -5.78 13.32 4.35
C LYS A 360 -5.99 12.16 3.37
N THR A 361 -5.28 11.05 3.55
CA THR A 361 -5.29 9.92 2.61
C THR A 361 -5.82 8.64 3.24
N THR A 362 -5.16 8.11 4.28
CA THR A 362 -5.52 6.82 4.86
C THR A 362 -6.86 6.84 5.59
N LEU A 363 -7.16 7.88 6.34
CA LEU A 363 -8.44 7.99 7.07
C LEU A 363 -9.64 8.02 6.12
N PRO A 364 -9.69 8.85 5.05
CA PRO A 364 -10.71 8.74 4.01
C PRO A 364 -10.72 7.37 3.32
N TYR A 365 -9.54 6.83 2.98
CA TYR A 365 -9.42 5.52 2.35
C TYR A 365 -10.03 4.41 3.22
N GLN A 366 -9.72 4.35 4.52
CA GLN A 366 -10.30 3.38 5.45
C GLN A 366 -11.83 3.47 5.52
N TYR A 367 -12.38 4.66 5.36
CA TYR A 367 -13.84 4.85 5.29
C TYR A 367 -14.44 4.36 3.97
N ILE A 368 -13.69 4.40 2.86
CA ILE A 368 -14.12 3.96 1.53
C ILE A 368 -13.89 2.45 1.33
N ALA A 369 -12.82 1.90 1.86
CA ALA A 369 -12.25 0.59 1.51
C ALA A 369 -13.20 -0.61 1.69
N HIS A 370 -14.27 -0.46 2.50
CA HIS A 370 -15.27 -1.51 2.72
C HIS A 370 -16.49 -1.38 1.81
N ARG A 371 -16.49 -0.44 0.86
CA ARG A 371 -17.62 -0.16 -0.01
C ARG A 371 -17.35 -0.65 -1.41
N THR A 372 -18.40 -1.17 -2.02
CA THR A 372 -18.34 -1.57 -3.44
C THR A 372 -18.34 -0.32 -4.31
N PRO A 373 -17.37 -0.13 -5.19
CA PRO A 373 -17.43 0.88 -6.23
C PRO A 373 -18.65 0.61 -7.15
N ILE A 374 -19.38 1.66 -7.50
CA ILE A 374 -20.59 1.57 -8.36
C ILE A 374 -20.37 2.26 -9.70
N ALA A 375 -19.73 3.43 -9.71
CA ALA A 375 -19.54 4.21 -10.91
C ALA A 375 -18.31 5.12 -10.80
N TYR A 376 -17.74 5.45 -11.93
CA TYR A 376 -16.60 6.34 -12.05
C TYR A 376 -16.69 7.17 -13.33
N ILE A 377 -16.18 8.39 -13.25
CA ILE A 377 -15.95 9.24 -14.43
C ILE A 377 -14.70 10.07 -14.24
N ARG A 378 -13.95 10.28 -15.31
CA ARG A 378 -12.85 11.25 -15.37
C ARG A 378 -13.03 12.14 -16.60
N SER A 379 -12.95 13.44 -16.40
CA SER A 379 -12.97 14.41 -17.47
C SER A 379 -11.71 14.28 -18.34
N GLN A 380 -11.90 14.26 -19.65
CA GLN A 380 -10.78 14.26 -20.60
C GLN A 380 -10.22 15.67 -20.87
N VAL A 381 -10.86 16.70 -20.30
CA VAL A 381 -10.51 18.11 -20.55
C VAL A 381 -9.66 18.67 -19.39
N ASN A 382 -10.13 18.47 -18.15
CA ASN A 382 -9.51 19.05 -16.97
C ASN A 382 -9.06 17.98 -15.94
N TYR A 383 -9.18 16.69 -16.29
CA TYR A 383 -8.82 15.53 -15.47
C TYR A 383 -9.52 15.44 -14.10
N ASP A 384 -10.54 16.26 -13.84
CA ASP A 384 -11.38 16.08 -12.67
C ASP A 384 -12.00 14.69 -12.68
N ALA A 385 -12.14 14.07 -11.52
CA ALA A 385 -12.66 12.72 -11.39
C ALA A 385 -13.72 12.61 -10.30
N GLN A 386 -14.64 11.66 -10.46
CA GLN A 386 -15.68 11.34 -9.48
C GLN A 386 -15.85 9.84 -9.38
N ALA A 387 -16.05 9.33 -8.17
CA ALA A 387 -16.46 7.96 -7.92
C ALA A 387 -17.69 7.89 -7.03
N VAL A 388 -18.51 6.85 -7.25
CA VAL A 388 -19.70 6.54 -6.46
C VAL A 388 -19.52 5.16 -5.87
N PHE A 389 -19.79 5.02 -4.57
CA PHE A 389 -19.68 3.78 -3.82
C PHE A 389 -21.01 3.37 -3.22
N SER A 390 -21.11 2.11 -2.78
CA SER A 390 -22.24 1.65 -1.97
C SER A 390 -22.45 2.52 -0.74
N ASP A 391 -23.61 2.40 -0.11
CA ASP A 391 -24.01 3.14 1.10
C ASP A 391 -23.96 4.67 0.95
N GLY A 392 -24.15 5.20 -0.27
CA GLY A 392 -24.26 6.62 -0.51
C GLY A 392 -22.97 7.42 -0.30
N VAL A 393 -21.81 6.80 -0.41
CA VAL A 393 -20.52 7.51 -0.41
C VAL A 393 -20.17 7.94 -1.83
N THR A 394 -19.75 9.19 -1.97
CA THR A 394 -19.25 9.74 -3.23
C THR A 394 -17.96 10.51 -2.97
N THR A 395 -17.02 10.38 -3.89
CA THR A 395 -15.78 11.15 -3.90
C THR A 395 -15.68 11.98 -5.16
N TYR A 396 -14.97 13.08 -5.06
CA TYR A 396 -14.69 13.96 -6.17
C TYR A 396 -13.26 14.49 -6.03
N PHE A 397 -12.54 14.53 -7.13
CA PHE A 397 -11.20 15.11 -7.20
C PHE A 397 -11.17 16.21 -8.23
N LYS A 398 -10.78 17.40 -7.82
CA LYS A 398 -10.54 18.53 -8.68
C LYS A 398 -9.06 18.60 -8.98
N ASP A 399 -8.67 18.26 -10.22
CA ASP A 399 -7.26 18.14 -10.62
C ASP A 399 -6.54 19.49 -10.53
N MET A 400 -7.17 20.56 -10.99
CA MET A 400 -6.63 21.90 -10.79
C MET A 400 -6.64 22.28 -9.30
N GLY A 401 -5.47 22.20 -8.68
CA GLY A 401 -5.23 22.45 -7.26
C GLY A 401 -5.20 21.20 -6.37
N GLY A 402 -5.40 20.00 -6.93
CA GLY A 402 -5.28 18.74 -6.20
C GLY A 402 -6.26 18.61 -5.03
N VAL A 403 -7.53 19.02 -5.21
CA VAL A 403 -8.49 19.08 -4.10
C VAL A 403 -9.41 17.86 -4.10
N PHE A 404 -9.32 17.07 -3.03
CA PHE A 404 -10.18 15.91 -2.79
C PHE A 404 -11.41 16.29 -1.97
N PHE A 405 -12.56 15.74 -2.33
CA PHE A 405 -13.83 15.85 -1.62
C PHE A 405 -14.43 14.48 -1.36
N MET A 406 -15.06 14.31 -0.22
CA MET A 406 -15.83 13.12 0.11
C MET A 406 -17.15 13.48 0.78
N TYR A 407 -18.20 12.75 0.41
CA TYR A 407 -19.55 12.92 0.93
C TYR A 407 -20.15 11.57 1.33
N LYS A 408 -21.02 11.59 2.35
CA LYS A 408 -21.89 10.47 2.75
C LYS A 408 -23.33 10.94 2.75
N ASP A 409 -24.18 10.36 1.87
CA ASP A 409 -25.58 10.78 1.70
C ASP A 409 -25.76 12.32 1.51
N GLY A 410 -24.87 12.92 0.73
CA GLY A 410 -24.81 14.36 0.52
C GLY A 410 -24.20 15.19 1.64
N VAL A 411 -23.84 14.58 2.77
CA VAL A 411 -23.14 15.25 3.87
C VAL A 411 -21.65 15.27 3.58
N LYS A 412 -21.05 16.47 3.59
CA LYS A 412 -19.62 16.65 3.37
C LYS A 412 -18.80 16.06 4.51
N LEU A 413 -17.81 15.22 4.18
CA LEU A 413 -16.85 14.62 5.11
C LEU A 413 -15.42 15.12 4.89
N VAL A 414 -15.06 15.44 3.64
CA VAL A 414 -13.73 15.96 3.30
C VAL A 414 -13.87 17.09 2.29
N GLU A 415 -13.08 18.14 2.47
CA GLU A 415 -12.85 19.20 1.49
C GLU A 415 -11.40 19.67 1.58
N GLY A 416 -10.57 19.17 0.66
CA GLY A 416 -9.15 19.45 0.63
C GLY A 416 -8.45 19.07 1.95
N GLY A 417 -7.85 20.06 2.62
CA GLY A 417 -7.17 19.87 3.90
C GLY A 417 -8.08 19.74 5.12
N ASN A 418 -9.41 19.85 4.97
CA ASN A 418 -10.38 19.76 6.07
C ASN A 418 -11.08 18.40 6.05
N VAL A 419 -10.99 17.66 7.13
CA VAL A 419 -11.45 16.26 7.25
C VAL A 419 -12.37 16.12 8.45
N PHE A 420 -13.48 15.39 8.29
CA PHE A 420 -14.43 15.04 9.35
C PHE A 420 -15.00 13.63 9.05
N VAL A 421 -14.22 12.61 9.32
CA VAL A 421 -14.45 11.24 8.83
C VAL A 421 -14.65 10.26 9.97
N PRO A 422 -15.66 9.37 9.92
CA PRO A 422 -15.80 8.28 10.88
C PRO A 422 -14.59 7.35 10.89
N ALA A 423 -14.10 7.02 12.09
CA ALA A 423 -13.01 6.09 12.34
C ALA A 423 -13.56 4.80 12.96
N LYS A 424 -14.11 3.92 12.14
CA LYS A 424 -14.87 2.74 12.59
C LYS A 424 -14.06 1.71 13.35
N TRP A 425 -12.74 1.60 13.08
CA TRP A 425 -11.84 0.72 13.84
C TRP A 425 -11.64 1.18 15.29
N VAL A 426 -11.81 2.49 15.56
CA VAL A 426 -11.74 3.04 16.93
C VAL A 426 -13.05 2.84 17.66
N GLY A 427 -14.17 2.93 16.97
CA GLY A 427 -15.50 2.71 17.53
C GLY A 427 -16.64 3.17 16.60
N GLU A 428 -17.81 2.55 16.77
CA GLU A 428 -18.97 2.79 15.90
C GLU A 428 -19.40 4.27 15.81
N ASN A 429 -19.21 5.04 16.87
CA ASN A 429 -19.62 6.44 16.95
C ASN A 429 -18.43 7.37 17.19
N VAL A 430 -17.31 7.09 16.52
CA VAL A 430 -16.09 7.89 16.57
C VAL A 430 -15.90 8.61 15.24
N VAL A 431 -15.61 9.91 15.31
CA VAL A 431 -15.25 10.73 14.16
C VAL A 431 -13.92 11.40 14.41
N VAL A 432 -13.09 11.48 13.40
CA VAL A 432 -11.84 12.24 13.42
C VAL A 432 -12.03 13.51 12.60
N ALA A 433 -11.73 14.65 13.21
CA ALA A 433 -11.63 15.95 12.56
C ALA A 433 -10.15 16.35 12.43
N TYR A 434 -9.78 16.92 11.30
CA TYR A 434 -8.43 17.42 11.03
C TYR A 434 -8.50 18.64 10.11
N SER A 435 -7.51 19.54 10.22
CA SER A 435 -7.35 20.64 9.27
C SER A 435 -5.88 20.98 9.06
N ASP A 436 -5.44 21.12 7.79
CA ASP A 436 -4.10 21.60 7.45
C ASP A 436 -3.87 23.03 7.94
N ASP A 437 -4.82 23.92 7.67
CA ASP A 437 -4.68 25.37 7.89
C ASP A 437 -5.37 25.86 9.18
N GLY A 438 -6.12 24.96 9.83
CA GLY A 438 -6.99 25.32 10.94
C GLY A 438 -8.24 26.09 10.50
N TYR A 439 -9.20 26.22 11.40
CA TYR A 439 -10.41 27.04 11.21
C TYR A 439 -11.04 27.45 12.52
N ASP A 440 -11.79 28.55 12.53
CA ASP A 440 -12.64 28.97 13.65
C ASP A 440 -14.12 28.75 13.33
N LYS A 441 -14.82 28.07 14.24
CA LYS A 441 -16.29 27.87 14.24
C LYS A 441 -16.84 27.26 12.92
N MET A 442 -16.15 26.30 12.34
CA MET A 442 -16.69 25.52 11.22
C MET A 442 -17.78 24.57 11.70
N GLU A 443 -18.92 24.59 11.03
CA GLU A 443 -20.04 23.69 11.30
C GLU A 443 -19.93 22.43 10.43
N TRP A 444 -19.91 21.28 11.08
CA TRP A 444 -19.98 19.96 10.46
C TRP A 444 -21.31 19.29 10.74
N THR A 445 -21.81 18.51 9.78
CA THR A 445 -22.99 17.68 9.95
C THR A 445 -22.54 16.23 10.14
N LEU A 446 -23.08 15.55 11.14
CA LEU A 446 -22.80 14.12 11.37
C LEU A 446 -23.33 13.28 10.21
N PRO A 447 -22.54 12.40 9.61
CA PRO A 447 -23.01 11.48 8.59
C PRO A 447 -24.03 10.48 9.18
N SER A 448 -24.87 9.91 8.32
CA SER A 448 -26.04 9.09 8.71
C SER A 448 -25.67 7.89 9.59
N ASP A 449 -24.49 7.34 9.41
CA ASP A 449 -23.94 6.18 10.14
C ASP A 449 -23.33 6.50 11.51
N ILE A 450 -23.38 7.77 11.94
CA ILE A 450 -23.01 8.20 13.30
C ILE A 450 -24.27 8.51 14.11
N LYS A 451 -24.40 7.89 15.27
CA LYS A 451 -25.52 8.12 16.19
C LYS A 451 -25.31 9.44 16.93
N ALA A 452 -26.15 10.43 16.65
CA ALA A 452 -26.09 11.72 17.32
C ALA A 452 -26.43 11.60 18.80
N ARG A 453 -25.63 12.28 19.64
CA ARG A 453 -25.89 12.54 21.09
C ARG A 453 -25.87 14.05 21.35
N SER A 454 -26.26 14.47 22.52
CA SER A 454 -26.24 15.90 22.89
C SER A 454 -24.83 16.47 23.02
N TYR A 455 -23.83 15.62 23.26
CA TYR A 455 -22.43 16.00 23.43
C TYR A 455 -21.55 14.88 22.89
N ALA A 456 -20.39 15.25 22.31
CA ALA A 456 -19.27 14.37 22.04
C ALA A 456 -18.14 14.67 23.03
N LYS A 457 -17.41 13.62 23.48
CA LYS A 457 -16.12 13.82 24.15
C LYS A 457 -15.06 14.11 23.08
N ALA A 458 -14.20 15.08 23.36
CA ALA A 458 -13.15 15.52 22.44
C ALA A 458 -11.77 15.22 23.00
N TYR A 459 -10.90 14.71 22.13
CA TYR A 459 -9.50 14.39 22.45
C TYR A 459 -8.60 14.90 21.32
N VAL A 460 -7.59 15.68 21.65
CA VAL A 460 -6.49 15.96 20.73
C VAL A 460 -5.65 14.69 20.57
N VAL A 461 -5.28 14.35 19.34
CA VAL A 461 -4.50 13.16 18.99
C VAL A 461 -3.17 13.59 18.38
N ASP A 462 -2.08 13.08 18.93
CA ASP A 462 -0.72 13.31 18.47
C ASP A 462 0.15 12.04 18.65
N ALA A 463 1.45 12.15 18.40
CA ALA A 463 2.39 11.06 18.57
C ALA A 463 2.55 10.55 20.03
N ALA A 464 2.12 11.33 21.01
CA ALA A 464 2.13 10.93 22.42
C ALA A 464 0.82 10.26 22.87
N GLY A 465 -0.23 10.31 22.04
CA GLY A 465 -1.50 9.65 22.30
C GLY A 465 -2.73 10.55 22.20
N GLN A 466 -3.72 10.26 23.03
CA GLN A 466 -5.02 10.91 23.02
C GLN A 466 -5.21 11.73 24.31
N HIS A 467 -5.38 13.04 24.17
CA HIS A 467 -5.47 13.98 25.28
C HIS A 467 -6.88 14.56 25.39
N TYR A 468 -7.61 14.21 26.45
CA TYR A 468 -8.97 14.70 26.66
C TYR A 468 -9.01 16.23 26.83
N THR A 469 -9.83 16.90 26.02
CA THR A 469 -9.93 18.38 26.02
C THR A 469 -11.30 18.90 26.47
N GLY A 470 -12.29 18.01 26.64
CA GLY A 470 -13.60 18.41 27.09
C GLY A 470 -14.75 17.80 26.30
N LYS A 471 -15.90 18.48 26.30
CA LYS A 471 -17.11 18.09 25.60
C LYS A 471 -17.49 19.13 24.56
N VAL A 472 -17.83 18.68 23.37
CA VAL A 472 -18.38 19.50 22.29
C VAL A 472 -19.89 19.29 22.24
N LYS A 473 -20.66 20.40 22.20
CA LYS A 473 -22.11 20.36 22.13
C LYS A 473 -22.56 20.01 20.72
N VAL A 474 -23.53 19.10 20.62
CA VAL A 474 -24.19 18.71 19.37
C VAL A 474 -25.62 19.26 19.39
N ARG A 475 -26.02 19.87 18.29
CA ARG A 475 -27.38 20.42 18.09
C ARG A 475 -28.04 19.74 16.90
N GLY A 476 -28.99 18.86 17.17
CA GLY A 476 -29.51 17.97 16.12
C GLY A 476 -28.41 17.04 15.62
N ARG A 477 -28.01 17.18 14.38
CA ARG A 477 -26.86 16.45 13.80
C ARG A 477 -25.66 17.37 13.50
N LYS A 478 -25.62 18.57 14.07
CA LYS A 478 -24.58 19.57 13.78
C LYS A 478 -23.64 19.76 14.97
N VAL A 479 -22.36 19.86 14.64
CA VAL A 479 -21.28 20.16 15.59
C VAL A 479 -20.45 21.32 15.04
N THR A 480 -20.13 22.29 15.89
CA THR A 480 -19.26 23.41 15.57
C THR A 480 -17.91 23.20 16.21
N LEU A 481 -16.85 23.20 15.42
CA LEU A 481 -15.46 22.97 15.84
C LEU A 481 -14.59 24.17 15.49
N SER A 482 -13.54 24.37 16.28
CA SER A 482 -12.39 25.20 15.93
C SER A 482 -11.15 24.31 16.05
N LEU A 483 -10.30 24.29 15.05
CA LEU A 483 -9.05 23.53 15.01
C LEU A 483 -7.88 24.46 14.72
N LYS A 484 -6.75 24.21 15.34
CA LYS A 484 -5.48 24.83 14.97
C LYS A 484 -4.93 24.18 13.68
N PRO A 485 -4.01 24.85 12.98
CA PRO A 485 -3.30 24.22 11.86
C PRO A 485 -2.64 22.91 12.29
N GLY A 486 -2.86 21.84 11.53
CA GLY A 486 -2.32 20.50 11.78
C GLY A 486 -2.94 19.76 12.97
N GLU A 487 -3.97 20.31 13.62
CA GLU A 487 -4.61 19.65 14.76
C GLU A 487 -5.53 18.51 14.33
N MET A 488 -5.37 17.37 14.98
CA MET A 488 -6.22 16.20 14.85
C MET A 488 -7.05 16.02 16.12
N LEU A 489 -8.36 15.94 15.97
CA LEU A 489 -9.31 15.82 17.07
C LEU A 489 -10.17 14.56 16.90
N LYS A 490 -10.13 13.66 17.89
CA LYS A 490 -11.07 12.54 17.99
C LYS A 490 -12.31 12.97 18.74
N LEU A 491 -13.48 12.65 18.22
CA LEU A 491 -14.80 12.90 18.80
C LEU A 491 -15.53 11.58 19.06
N GLU A 492 -15.91 11.33 20.31
CA GLU A 492 -16.73 10.16 20.73
C GLU A 492 -18.16 10.63 21.02
N PHE A 493 -19.11 10.23 20.18
CA PHE A 493 -20.53 10.54 20.28
C PHE A 493 -21.31 9.54 21.10
#